data_666ca658b7353e701040d13ec74e769a
#
_entry.id   666ca658b7353e701040d13ec74e769a
#
_cell.length_a   1.000
_cell.length_b   1.000
_cell.length_c   1.000
_cell.angle_alpha   90.00
_cell.angle_beta   90.00
_cell.angle_gamma   90.00
#
_symmetry.space_group_name_H-M   'P 1'
#
loop_
_entity.id
_entity.type
_entity.pdbx_description
1 polymer ?
#
loop_
_entity_poly.entity_id
_entity_poly.type
_entity_poly.pdbx_seq_one_letter_code
_entity_poly.pdbx_strand_id
1 'polypeptide(L)'
;MGSIENQLGKLSISKEEEDAACLYAIHLSTSFTFHMVLKAAIELDLFEIIAREGPGAHLSPSQIASHLPTKNPDAPYLLDRMLRLLTTYSLLTCSVPTAEDGSVQRLYGISPVGKFYVRNEDGYSLGSVPLFSLYRPTAEVW
;
A
#
# COMPACT_ATOMS: atom_id res chain seq x y z
N MET A 1 22.14 -25.50 -33.12
CA MET A 1 22.48 -25.30 -31.71
C MET A 1 23.48 -24.13 -31.53
N GLY A 2 24.50 -23.98 -32.36
CA GLY A 2 25.52 -22.93 -32.23
C GLY A 2 25.09 -21.49 -32.54
N SER A 3 23.91 -21.22 -33.12
CA SER A 3 23.48 -19.88 -33.51
C SER A 3 22.72 -19.13 -32.44
N ILE A 4 22.08 -19.80 -31.48
CA ILE A 4 21.33 -19.22 -30.40
C ILE A 4 22.26 -18.78 -29.24
N GLU A 5 23.26 -19.61 -28.91
CA GLU A 5 24.29 -19.27 -27.92
C GLU A 5 25.17 -18.10 -28.37
N ASN A 6 25.41 -17.98 -29.69
CA ASN A 6 26.20 -16.87 -30.24
C ASN A 6 25.44 -15.53 -30.35
N GLN A 7 24.10 -15.55 -30.30
CA GLN A 7 23.28 -14.35 -30.25
C GLN A 7 23.07 -13.83 -28.82
N LEU A 8 23.05 -14.71 -27.82
CA LEU A 8 23.00 -14.33 -26.41
C LEU A 8 24.34 -13.72 -25.92
N GLY A 9 25.47 -14.11 -26.51
CA GLY A 9 26.80 -13.56 -26.18
C GLY A 9 27.12 -12.17 -26.75
N LYS A 10 26.21 -11.57 -27.54
CA LYS A 10 26.42 -10.26 -28.17
C LYS A 10 25.72 -9.07 -27.51
N LEU A 11 24.91 -9.31 -26.49
CA LEU A 11 24.36 -8.25 -25.63
C LEU A 11 25.32 -8.00 -24.46
N SER A 12 26.48 -7.36 -24.74
CA SER A 12 27.33 -6.82 -23.68
C SER A 12 26.64 -5.56 -23.14
N ILE A 13 25.68 -5.74 -22.26
CA ILE A 13 25.10 -4.65 -21.47
C ILE A 13 26.14 -4.20 -20.43
N SER A 14 26.15 -2.91 -20.13
CA SER A 14 27.00 -2.39 -19.06
C SER A 14 26.51 -2.93 -17.69
N LYS A 15 27.40 -2.95 -16.70
CA LYS A 15 27.03 -3.37 -15.33
C LYS A 15 25.88 -2.51 -14.79
N GLU A 16 25.88 -1.23 -15.11
CA GLU A 16 24.80 -0.30 -14.69
C GLU A 16 23.45 -0.66 -15.32
N GLU A 17 23.45 -1.08 -16.59
CA GLU A 17 22.25 -1.54 -17.28
C GLU A 17 21.74 -2.87 -16.71
N GLU A 18 22.65 -3.78 -16.34
CA GLU A 18 22.33 -5.05 -15.71
C GLU A 18 21.73 -4.83 -14.31
N ASP A 19 22.33 -3.96 -13.50
CA ASP A 19 21.84 -3.61 -12.16
C ASP A 19 20.44 -2.95 -12.24
N ALA A 20 20.26 -2.04 -13.19
CA ALA A 20 18.95 -1.40 -13.42
C ALA A 20 17.88 -2.42 -13.87
N ALA A 21 18.23 -3.33 -14.76
CA ALA A 21 17.33 -4.40 -15.20
C ALA A 21 16.97 -5.35 -14.05
N CYS A 22 17.93 -5.68 -13.20
CA CYS A 22 17.71 -6.49 -12.00
C CYS A 22 16.74 -5.81 -11.04
N LEU A 23 16.95 -4.52 -10.73
CA LEU A 23 16.05 -3.74 -9.88
C LEU A 23 14.63 -3.67 -10.45
N TYR A 24 14.50 -3.49 -11.76
CA TYR A 24 13.20 -3.48 -12.41
C TYR A 24 12.52 -4.85 -12.34
N ALA A 25 13.26 -5.94 -12.52
CA ALA A 25 12.72 -7.29 -12.37
C ALA A 25 12.24 -7.58 -10.94
N ILE A 26 12.98 -7.11 -9.93
CA ILE A 26 12.56 -7.18 -8.51
C ILE A 26 11.27 -6.36 -8.31
N HIS A 27 11.21 -5.14 -8.86
CA HIS A 27 10.01 -4.32 -8.79
C HIS A 27 8.79 -5.01 -9.39
N LEU A 28 8.91 -5.60 -10.57
CA LEU A 28 7.83 -6.35 -11.21
C LEU A 28 7.39 -7.55 -10.34
N SER A 29 8.36 -8.27 -9.77
CA SER A 29 8.10 -9.45 -8.94
C SER A 29 7.40 -9.12 -7.61
N THR A 30 7.57 -7.92 -7.11
CA THR A 30 6.98 -7.45 -5.83
C THR A 30 5.80 -6.49 -5.99
N SER A 31 5.44 -6.14 -7.23
CA SER A 31 4.38 -5.15 -7.53
C SER A 31 3.00 -5.54 -6.97
N PHE A 32 2.71 -6.83 -6.82
CA PHE A 32 1.47 -7.31 -6.21
C PHE A 32 1.33 -6.94 -4.73
N THR A 33 2.45 -6.66 -4.03
CA THR A 33 2.44 -6.33 -2.60
C THR A 33 1.57 -5.12 -2.30
N PHE A 34 1.65 -4.07 -3.12
CA PHE A 34 0.78 -2.90 -2.99
C PHE A 34 -0.70 -3.28 -3.06
N HIS A 35 -1.09 -4.08 -4.05
CA HIS A 35 -2.48 -4.49 -4.24
C HIS A 35 -2.99 -5.34 -3.07
N MET A 36 -2.14 -6.20 -2.51
CA MET A 36 -2.48 -6.99 -1.32
C MET A 36 -2.68 -6.12 -0.08
N VAL A 37 -1.82 -5.13 0.12
CA VAL A 37 -1.96 -4.18 1.23
C VAL A 37 -3.18 -3.28 1.02
N LEU A 38 -3.43 -2.80 -0.19
CA LEU A 38 -4.63 -2.02 -0.51
C LEU A 38 -5.90 -2.82 -0.23
N LYS A 39 -5.94 -4.07 -0.66
CA LYS A 39 -7.07 -4.99 -0.36
C LYS A 39 -7.29 -5.11 1.14
N ALA A 40 -6.24 -5.39 1.91
CA ALA A 40 -6.33 -5.51 3.36
C ALA A 40 -6.80 -4.19 4.02
N ALA A 41 -6.30 -3.05 3.56
CA ALA A 41 -6.72 -1.73 4.05
C ALA A 41 -8.22 -1.47 3.81
N ILE A 42 -8.74 -1.88 2.65
CA ILE A 42 -10.16 -1.77 2.32
C ILE A 42 -11.00 -2.71 3.20
N GLU A 43 -10.58 -3.97 3.36
CA GLU A 43 -11.26 -4.96 4.21
C GLU A 43 -11.28 -4.57 5.69
N LEU A 44 -10.26 -3.86 6.15
CA LEU A 44 -10.18 -3.32 7.51
C LEU A 44 -10.86 -1.96 7.67
N ASP A 45 -11.49 -1.42 6.63
CA ASP A 45 -12.11 -0.10 6.61
C ASP A 45 -11.17 1.06 7.02
N LEU A 46 -9.87 0.96 6.75
CA LEU A 46 -8.89 1.96 7.20
C LEU A 46 -9.17 3.35 6.63
N PHE A 47 -9.56 3.46 5.36
CA PHE A 47 -9.93 4.75 4.75
C PHE A 47 -11.17 5.35 5.40
N GLU A 48 -12.17 4.54 5.73
CA GLU A 48 -13.40 4.96 6.41
C GLU A 48 -13.11 5.44 7.83
N ILE A 49 -12.25 4.72 8.56
CA ILE A 49 -11.88 5.09 9.93
C ILE A 49 -11.24 6.48 9.96
N ILE A 50 -10.30 6.75 9.05
CA ILE A 50 -9.63 8.05 8.97
C ILE A 50 -10.61 9.14 8.51
N ALA A 51 -11.44 8.84 7.50
CA ALA A 51 -12.37 9.82 6.95
C ALA A 51 -13.47 10.27 7.93
N ARG A 52 -13.89 9.40 8.83
CA ARG A 52 -14.91 9.71 9.86
C ARG A 52 -14.50 10.82 10.82
N GLU A 53 -13.21 11.02 11.04
CA GLU A 53 -12.69 12.07 11.91
C GLU A 53 -12.79 13.48 11.28
N GLY A 54 -13.23 13.55 10.02
CA GLY A 54 -13.50 14.79 9.31
C GLY A 54 -12.40 15.20 8.31
N PRO A 55 -12.68 16.24 7.52
CA PRO A 55 -11.74 16.73 6.52
C PRO A 55 -10.41 17.18 7.13
N GLY A 56 -9.30 16.69 6.58
CA GLY A 56 -7.96 17.07 7.05
C GLY A 56 -7.52 16.41 8.35
N ALA A 57 -8.33 15.53 8.94
CA ALA A 57 -7.95 14.80 10.15
C ALA A 57 -6.78 13.85 9.89
N HIS A 58 -5.93 13.70 10.91
CA HIS A 58 -4.80 12.80 10.92
C HIS A 58 -4.84 11.94 12.18
N LEU A 59 -4.71 10.64 12.02
CA LEU A 59 -4.74 9.64 13.09
C LEU A 59 -3.41 8.90 13.21
N SER A 60 -3.03 8.60 14.45
CA SER A 60 -1.93 7.67 14.71
C SER A 60 -2.33 6.21 14.46
N PRO A 61 -1.37 5.31 14.22
CA PRO A 61 -1.66 3.88 14.11
C PRO A 61 -2.39 3.31 15.33
N SER A 62 -2.10 3.81 16.53
CA SER A 62 -2.77 3.39 17.76
C SER A 62 -4.23 3.82 17.80
N GLN A 63 -4.54 5.05 17.35
CA GLN A 63 -5.91 5.54 17.23
C GLN A 63 -6.70 4.71 16.21
N ILE A 64 -6.10 4.41 15.06
CA ILE A 64 -6.73 3.55 14.04
C ILE A 64 -6.97 2.14 14.58
N ALA A 65 -5.98 1.55 15.26
CA ALA A 65 -6.08 0.22 15.87
C ALA A 65 -7.24 0.13 16.88
N SER A 66 -7.52 1.21 17.61
CA SER A 66 -8.62 1.24 18.59
C SER A 66 -10.01 1.06 17.98
N HIS A 67 -10.15 1.32 16.68
CA HIS A 67 -11.40 1.09 15.93
C HIS A 67 -11.51 -0.32 15.34
N LEU A 68 -10.47 -1.13 15.42
CA LEU A 68 -10.46 -2.48 14.87
C LEU A 68 -10.81 -3.52 15.95
N PRO A 69 -11.54 -4.59 15.59
CA PRO A 69 -11.87 -5.68 16.52
C PRO A 69 -10.67 -6.60 16.72
N THR A 70 -9.54 -6.05 17.19
CA THR A 70 -8.31 -6.80 17.42
C THR A 70 -7.87 -6.73 18.87
N LYS A 71 -7.30 -7.82 19.37
CA LYS A 71 -6.62 -7.90 20.67
C LYS A 71 -5.09 -8.03 20.51
N ASN A 72 -4.59 -7.93 19.27
CA ASN A 72 -3.17 -8.03 19.00
C ASN A 72 -2.46 -6.76 19.50
N PRO A 73 -1.53 -6.86 20.46
CA PRO A 73 -0.78 -5.70 20.97
C PRO A 73 0.12 -5.07 19.91
N ASP A 74 0.50 -5.82 18.88
CA ASP A 74 1.34 -5.35 17.78
C ASP A 74 0.55 -4.69 16.64
N ALA A 75 -0.78 -4.61 16.75
CA ALA A 75 -1.63 -4.04 15.71
C ALA A 75 -1.20 -2.63 15.27
N PRO A 76 -0.87 -1.69 16.18
CA PRO A 76 -0.40 -0.37 15.77
C PRO A 76 0.89 -0.41 14.92
N TYR A 77 1.82 -1.29 15.27
CA TYR A 77 3.07 -1.46 14.52
C TYR A 77 2.82 -2.02 13.12
N LEU A 78 1.98 -3.03 13.02
CA LEU A 78 1.61 -3.64 11.73
C LEU A 78 0.85 -2.65 10.84
N LEU A 79 -0.07 -1.88 11.43
CA LEU A 79 -0.79 -0.81 10.73
C LEU A 79 0.17 0.27 10.23
N ASP A 80 1.12 0.72 11.04
CA ASP A 80 2.10 1.72 10.61
C ASP A 80 2.86 1.29 9.34
N ARG A 81 3.21 0.02 9.23
CA ARG A 81 3.85 -0.54 8.03
C ARG A 81 2.94 -0.46 6.81
N MET A 82 1.68 -0.84 6.94
CA MET A 82 0.69 -0.75 5.86
C MET A 82 0.44 0.71 5.44
N LEU A 83 0.22 1.59 6.41
CA LEU A 83 -0.08 3.00 6.18
C LEU A 83 1.09 3.74 5.51
N ARG A 84 2.33 3.41 5.87
CA ARG A 84 3.52 3.93 5.17
C ARG A 84 3.55 3.53 3.70
N LEU A 85 3.25 2.28 3.40
CA LEU A 85 3.19 1.82 2.01
C LEU A 85 2.11 2.57 1.23
N LEU A 86 0.91 2.70 1.79
CA LEU A 86 -0.18 3.46 1.16
C LEU A 86 0.19 4.94 0.95
N THR A 87 0.96 5.53 1.86
CA THR A 87 1.49 6.90 1.72
C THR A 87 2.50 6.98 0.55
N THR A 88 3.35 5.99 0.38
CA THR A 88 4.31 5.91 -0.73
C THR A 88 3.59 5.94 -2.09
N TYR A 89 2.40 5.36 -2.17
CA TYR A 89 1.55 5.41 -3.38
C TYR A 89 0.55 6.58 -3.38
N SER A 90 0.74 7.55 -2.51
CA SER A 90 -0.07 8.78 -2.44
C SER A 90 -1.56 8.58 -2.10
N LEU A 91 -1.94 7.44 -1.52
CA LEU A 91 -3.31 7.21 -1.05
C LEU A 91 -3.59 7.87 0.30
N LEU A 92 -2.55 8.03 1.10
CA LEU A 92 -2.59 8.72 2.37
C LEU A 92 -1.56 9.84 2.41
N THR A 93 -1.79 10.81 3.28
CA THR A 93 -0.80 11.79 3.71
C THR A 93 -0.20 11.34 5.04
N CYS A 94 1.03 11.73 5.31
CA CYS A 94 1.70 11.45 6.59
C CYS A 94 2.32 12.74 7.13
N SER A 95 2.02 13.06 8.37
CA SER A 95 2.73 14.08 9.12
C SER A 95 3.50 13.44 10.29
N VAL A 96 4.63 14.04 10.64
CA VAL A 96 5.55 13.51 11.66
C VAL A 96 5.83 14.60 12.68
N PRO A 97 4.85 14.94 13.52
CA PRO A 97 5.09 15.90 14.61
C PRO A 97 6.07 15.32 15.64
N THR A 98 6.94 16.16 16.16
CA THR A 98 7.82 15.84 17.28
C THR A 98 7.14 16.27 18.56
N ALA A 99 6.96 15.36 19.50
CA ALA A 99 6.42 15.69 20.81
C ALA A 99 7.46 16.42 21.68
N GLU A 100 7.02 17.08 22.75
CA GLU A 100 7.91 17.82 23.67
C GLU A 100 8.98 16.94 24.31
N ASP A 101 8.71 15.63 24.46
CA ASP A 101 9.64 14.62 24.98
C ASP A 101 10.64 14.13 23.93
N GLY A 102 10.61 14.66 22.69
CA GLY A 102 11.45 14.24 21.57
C GLY A 102 10.98 12.97 20.86
N SER A 103 9.87 12.36 21.28
CA SER A 103 9.28 11.21 20.59
C SER A 103 8.68 11.65 19.26
N VAL A 104 8.76 10.77 18.26
CA VAL A 104 8.26 11.00 16.91
C VAL A 104 7.12 10.03 16.63
N GLN A 105 5.98 10.57 16.26
CA GLN A 105 4.79 9.79 15.93
C GLN A 105 4.31 10.14 14.52
N ARG A 106 4.08 9.13 13.70
CA ARG A 106 3.44 9.33 12.41
C ARG A 106 1.93 9.45 12.55
N LEU A 107 1.37 10.44 11.88
CA LEU A 107 -0.08 10.66 11.79
C LEU A 107 -0.49 10.58 10.31
N TYR A 108 -1.56 9.87 10.04
CA TYR A 108 -2.02 9.57 8.68
C TYR A 108 -3.37 10.21 8.40
N GLY A 109 -3.49 10.84 7.24
CA GLY A 109 -4.70 11.47 6.74
C GLY A 109 -5.06 10.99 5.34
N ILE A 110 -6.29 11.29 4.91
CA ILE A 110 -6.76 10.97 3.56
C ILE A 110 -6.18 11.96 2.55
N SER A 111 -5.54 11.45 1.50
CA SER A 111 -5.09 12.24 0.36
C SER A 111 -6.24 12.49 -0.64
N PRO A 112 -6.06 13.39 -1.63
CA PRO A 112 -7.02 13.52 -2.73
C PRO A 112 -7.27 12.23 -3.50
N VAL A 113 -6.25 11.37 -3.65
CA VAL A 113 -6.37 10.04 -4.27
C VAL A 113 -7.12 9.08 -3.35
N GLY A 114 -6.79 9.08 -2.07
CA GLY A 114 -7.41 8.22 -1.06
C GLY A 114 -8.91 8.44 -0.88
N LYS A 115 -9.41 9.64 -1.19
CA LYS A 115 -10.85 9.94 -1.15
C LYS A 115 -11.69 9.01 -2.03
N PHE A 116 -11.16 8.53 -3.13
CA PHE A 116 -11.87 7.61 -4.02
C PHE A 116 -12.06 6.21 -3.43
N TYR A 117 -11.34 5.87 -2.37
CA TYR A 117 -11.48 4.62 -1.62
C TYR A 117 -12.41 4.74 -0.41
N VAL A 118 -12.84 5.95 -0.07
CA VAL A 118 -13.90 6.21 0.91
C VAL A 118 -15.26 6.13 0.20
N ARG A 119 -16.26 5.52 0.84
CA ARG A 119 -17.61 5.43 0.29
C ARG A 119 -18.23 6.83 0.21
N ASN A 120 -18.86 7.13 -0.93
CA ASN A 120 -19.64 8.33 -1.11
C ASN A 120 -21.01 8.22 -0.41
N GLU A 121 -21.86 9.26 -0.54
CA GLU A 121 -23.20 9.30 0.06
C GLU A 121 -24.09 8.14 -0.42
N ASP A 122 -23.88 7.64 -1.64
CA ASP A 122 -24.59 6.50 -2.21
C ASP A 122 -23.99 5.14 -1.79
N GLY A 123 -22.93 5.12 -0.99
CA GLY A 123 -22.25 3.93 -0.51
C GLY A 123 -21.24 3.31 -1.48
N TYR A 124 -20.88 3.99 -2.58
CA TYR A 124 -19.94 3.49 -3.58
C TYR A 124 -18.52 4.06 -3.37
N SER A 125 -17.53 3.22 -3.65
CA SER A 125 -16.12 3.62 -3.72
C SER A 125 -15.38 2.78 -4.76
N LEU A 126 -14.16 3.19 -5.13
CA LEU A 126 -13.27 2.37 -5.96
C LEU A 126 -12.72 1.15 -5.22
N GLY A 127 -12.96 1.02 -3.90
CA GLY A 127 -12.52 -0.11 -3.10
C GLY A 127 -13.04 -1.47 -3.58
N SER A 128 -14.18 -1.50 -4.27
CA SER A 128 -14.72 -2.73 -4.87
C SER A 128 -13.83 -3.30 -5.99
N VAL A 129 -13.06 -2.47 -6.70
CA VAL A 129 -12.23 -2.90 -7.83
C VAL A 129 -11.08 -3.82 -7.39
N PRO A 130 -10.21 -3.43 -6.43
CA PRO A 130 -9.17 -4.34 -5.95
C PRO A 130 -9.73 -5.58 -5.26
N LEU A 131 -10.85 -5.47 -4.54
CA LEU A 131 -11.50 -6.61 -3.89
C LEU A 131 -11.93 -7.65 -4.92
N PHE A 132 -12.57 -7.21 -6.00
CA PHE A 132 -13.00 -8.11 -7.09
C PHE A 132 -11.81 -8.73 -7.82
N SER A 133 -10.81 -7.92 -8.19
CA SER A 133 -9.65 -8.37 -8.97
C SER A 133 -8.75 -9.35 -8.23
N LEU A 134 -8.72 -9.29 -6.90
CA LEU A 134 -7.90 -10.16 -6.04
C LEU A 134 -8.73 -11.27 -5.36
N TYR A 135 -9.99 -11.43 -5.78
CA TYR A 135 -10.80 -12.49 -5.24
C TYR A 135 -10.37 -13.86 -5.81
N ARG A 136 -10.29 -14.85 -4.94
CA ARG A 136 -9.75 -16.19 -5.23
C ARG A 136 -10.36 -16.91 -6.45
N PRO A 137 -11.68 -16.85 -6.72
CA PRO A 137 -12.26 -17.50 -7.89
C PRO A 137 -11.75 -17.00 -9.23
N THR A 138 -11.31 -15.73 -9.33
CA THR A 138 -10.73 -15.22 -10.58
C THR A 138 -9.31 -15.72 -10.83
N ALA A 139 -8.58 -16.09 -9.76
CA ALA A 139 -7.25 -16.70 -9.86
C ALA A 139 -7.28 -18.21 -10.18
N GLU A 140 -8.40 -18.88 -9.89
CA GLU A 140 -8.58 -20.32 -10.17
C GLU A 140 -9.03 -20.63 -11.60
N VAL A 141 -9.36 -19.62 -12.40
CA VAL A 141 -9.81 -19.78 -13.81
C VAL A 141 -8.64 -19.86 -14.79
N TRP A 142 -7.41 -19.61 -14.34
CA TRP A 142 -6.18 -19.67 -15.12
C TRP A 142 -5.32 -20.83 -14.64
#